data_f0cd4ba1f08e584fab485039fa860277
#
_entry.id   f0cd4ba1f08e584fab485039fa860277
#
_cell.length_a   1.000
_cell.length_b   1.000
_cell.length_c   1.000
_cell.angle_alpha   90.00
_cell.angle_beta   90.00
_cell.angle_gamma   90.00
#
_symmetry.space_group_name_H-M   'P 1'
#
loop_
_entity.id
_entity.type
_entity.pdbx_description
1 polymer ?
#
loop_
_entity_poly.entity_id
_entity_poly.type
_entity_poly.pdbx_seq_one_letter_code
_entity_poly.pdbx_strand_id
1 'polypeptide(L)'
;MMSHPGKVLTLFAVLSLLVPSPESIAEGLRGGFDEAFGPRIHPGAQLAQPNTKHRPRHVLDRAVAVRDWNQIAIDASGLDHTPSDASHVFGHQLGPGRSSRAMAIVHLAIFDVVNAVEGGYRSYTGLGPTRGGTSISAAVAQAAHDTLVALFPSQEAKLDAFLAEDLSEIPDGQLKTNGIALGQRAAAAVLAARATDGSQHEELTMGTGPDNFHTSNDPGKWRQDPISQIGVALGVKWGEVKPFVLERGDQFRVPLPPALGSAEYTDAFNEVRLLGGDGLMTPTTRTTEQTQIGIFWAYDGTPSLCAPPRLYNQVTMKIAHKMGTDTDALDLARLLALVNVAMADAGIAAWESKYYYQYWRPVTGIREADDKTGPSGLGDGNPATIGDMNFSPLGAPASNLMGVNFTPPFPAYPSGHAVFGGALFQTLRNFYRTDRIPFTFVSDEFNGVTKGVNESSPRPVVERRFSSLSQAEEENGRSRIYLGIHWVFDATEGIKQGNRVADYVFKNILEPRRRR
;
A
#
# COMPACT_ATOMS: atom_id res chain seq x y z
N MET A 1 -47.06 57.15 27.77
CA MET A 1 -46.78 56.66 26.44
C MET A 1 -45.53 55.74 26.54
N MET A 2 -45.74 54.44 26.57
CA MET A 2 -44.70 53.46 26.79
C MET A 2 -44.20 52.93 25.43
N SER A 3 -42.94 53.08 25.16
CA SER A 3 -42.30 52.51 23.99
C SER A 3 -41.72 51.10 24.32
N HIS A 4 -42.14 50.08 23.54
CA HIS A 4 -41.60 48.73 23.61
C HIS A 4 -40.34 48.66 22.77
N PRO A 5 -39.28 47.96 23.23
CA PRO A 5 -38.14 47.61 22.39
C PRO A 5 -38.41 46.27 21.68
N GLY A 6 -38.34 46.30 20.34
CA GLY A 6 -38.41 45.10 19.50
C GLY A 6 -37.18 44.22 19.68
N LYS A 7 -37.40 42.91 19.92
CA LYS A 7 -36.37 41.88 19.90
C LYS A 7 -36.02 41.51 18.44
N VAL A 8 -34.82 41.79 18.04
CA VAL A 8 -34.25 41.27 16.79
C VAL A 8 -33.82 39.80 17.03
N LEU A 9 -34.52 38.89 16.40
CA LEU A 9 -34.18 37.47 16.40
C LEU A 9 -33.13 37.23 15.29
N THR A 10 -31.88 37.07 15.66
CA THR A 10 -30.82 36.69 14.72
C THR A 10 -30.89 35.18 14.48
N LEU A 11 -31.37 34.82 13.30
CA LEU A 11 -31.44 33.43 12.84
C LEU A 11 -30.01 33.00 12.44
N PHE A 12 -29.34 32.21 13.27
CA PHE A 12 -28.13 31.51 12.87
C PHE A 12 -28.54 30.33 11.99
N ALA A 13 -28.36 30.46 10.68
CA ALA A 13 -28.38 29.31 9.76
C ALA A 13 -27.13 28.46 10.01
N VAL A 14 -27.30 27.34 10.70
CA VAL A 14 -26.29 26.29 10.78
C VAL A 14 -26.26 25.63 9.41
N LEU A 15 -25.27 25.98 8.61
CA LEU A 15 -24.93 25.28 7.37
C LEU A 15 -24.32 23.94 7.78
N SER A 16 -25.14 22.89 7.93
CA SER A 16 -24.66 21.51 8.05
C SER A 16 -24.02 21.17 6.72
N LEU A 17 -22.71 21.25 6.66
CA LEU A 17 -21.94 20.56 5.64
C LEU A 17 -22.30 19.07 5.78
N LEU A 18 -23.04 18.55 4.82
CA LEU A 18 -23.28 17.13 4.65
C LEU A 18 -21.91 16.48 4.37
N VAL A 19 -21.25 16.04 5.43
CA VAL A 19 -20.14 15.09 5.30
C VAL A 19 -20.80 13.79 4.85
N PRO A 20 -20.43 13.25 3.66
CA PRO A 20 -21.00 11.98 3.21
C PRO A 20 -20.74 10.91 4.26
N SER A 21 -21.70 10.02 4.47
CA SER A 21 -21.55 8.93 5.43
C SER A 21 -20.39 8.02 5.01
N PRO A 22 -19.70 7.37 5.95
CA PRO A 22 -18.65 6.40 5.63
C PRO A 22 -19.09 5.33 4.62
N GLU A 23 -20.37 4.95 4.65
CA GLU A 23 -20.98 4.01 3.70
C GLU A 23 -21.07 4.57 2.28
N SER A 24 -21.41 5.85 2.09
CA SER A 24 -21.49 6.46 0.76
C SER A 24 -20.12 6.68 0.14
N ILE A 25 -19.08 6.94 0.95
CA ILE A 25 -17.68 7.00 0.49
C ILE A 25 -17.22 5.60 0.06
N ALA A 26 -17.56 4.57 0.83
CA ALA A 26 -17.24 3.19 0.50
C ALA A 26 -17.95 2.70 -0.77
N GLU A 27 -19.19 3.13 -1.04
CA GLU A 27 -19.91 2.80 -2.28
C GLU A 27 -19.25 3.39 -3.52
N GLY A 28 -18.81 4.64 -3.50
CA GLY A 28 -18.11 5.27 -4.62
C GLY A 28 -16.72 4.64 -4.89
N LEU A 29 -16.04 4.14 -3.84
CA LEU A 29 -14.75 3.47 -3.97
C LEU A 29 -14.87 2.05 -4.54
N ARG A 30 -16.03 1.41 -4.42
CA ARG A 30 -16.24 0.01 -4.80
C ARG A 30 -16.35 -0.24 -6.30
N GLY A 31 -16.90 0.68 -7.08
CA GLY A 31 -17.35 0.44 -8.44
C GLY A 31 -16.40 -0.39 -9.30
N GLY A 32 -15.17 0.09 -9.53
CA GLY A 32 -14.21 -0.62 -10.36
C GLY A 32 -13.52 -1.81 -9.66
N PHE A 33 -13.40 -1.80 -8.32
CA PHE A 33 -12.82 -2.91 -7.58
C PHE A 33 -13.78 -4.09 -7.40
N ASP A 34 -15.07 -3.85 -7.15
CA ASP A 34 -16.08 -4.92 -7.13
C ASP A 34 -16.16 -5.62 -8.48
N GLU A 35 -16.08 -4.87 -9.57
CA GLU A 35 -16.05 -5.42 -10.92
C GLU A 35 -14.76 -6.22 -11.19
N ALA A 36 -13.62 -5.77 -10.66
CA ALA A 36 -12.34 -6.43 -10.85
C ALA A 36 -12.13 -7.64 -9.93
N PHE A 37 -12.52 -7.55 -8.66
CA PHE A 37 -12.15 -8.51 -7.61
C PHE A 37 -13.34 -9.07 -6.81
N GLY A 38 -14.48 -8.37 -6.75
CA GLY A 38 -15.60 -8.70 -5.86
C GLY A 38 -16.26 -10.06 -6.09
N PRO A 39 -16.93 -10.33 -7.21
CA PRO A 39 -17.76 -11.53 -7.37
C PRO A 39 -16.98 -12.79 -7.78
N ARG A 40 -15.65 -12.75 -7.89
CA ARG A 40 -14.83 -13.82 -8.47
C ARG A 40 -14.21 -14.77 -7.45
N ILE A 41 -14.61 -14.70 -6.18
CA ILE A 41 -14.06 -15.63 -5.16
C ILE A 41 -14.36 -17.07 -5.56
N HIS A 42 -13.35 -17.89 -5.47
CA HIS A 42 -13.47 -19.33 -5.68
C HIS A 42 -14.44 -19.91 -4.63
N PRO A 43 -15.55 -20.59 -5.03
CA PRO A 43 -16.41 -21.28 -4.07
C PRO A 43 -15.58 -22.23 -3.21
N GLY A 44 -15.60 -22.05 -1.88
CA GLY A 44 -14.81 -22.85 -0.93
C GLY A 44 -13.34 -22.40 -0.77
N ALA A 45 -12.95 -21.21 -1.27
CA ALA A 45 -11.70 -20.60 -0.87
C ALA A 45 -11.75 -20.37 0.65
N GLN A 46 -10.95 -21.13 1.39
CA GLN A 46 -10.63 -20.74 2.76
C GLN A 46 -9.69 -19.56 2.65
N LEU A 47 -10.27 -18.36 2.65
CA LEU A 47 -9.49 -17.14 2.73
C LEU A 47 -8.61 -17.24 3.97
N ALA A 48 -7.34 -16.86 3.85
CA ALA A 48 -6.45 -16.82 4.98
C ALA A 48 -7.12 -15.97 6.06
N GLN A 49 -7.73 -16.64 7.03
CA GLN A 49 -8.24 -15.93 8.21
C GLN A 49 -7.04 -15.22 8.83
N PRO A 50 -7.18 -13.95 9.16
CA PRO A 50 -6.16 -13.28 9.97
C PRO A 50 -5.78 -14.23 11.09
N ASN A 51 -4.50 -14.40 11.34
CA ASN A 51 -4.03 -15.38 12.32
C ASN A 51 -4.45 -14.92 13.74
N THR A 52 -5.73 -15.10 14.03
CA THR A 52 -6.38 -14.75 15.30
C THR A 52 -6.05 -15.74 16.41
N LYS A 53 -5.09 -16.65 16.19
CA LYS A 53 -4.58 -17.44 17.31
C LYS A 53 -3.92 -16.48 18.27
N HIS A 54 -4.70 -16.11 19.28
CA HIS A 54 -4.21 -15.39 20.44
C HIS A 54 -2.94 -16.05 20.95
N ARG A 55 -1.81 -15.37 20.77
CA ARG A 55 -0.64 -15.68 21.57
C ARG A 55 -0.91 -15.16 22.97
N PRO A 56 -0.49 -15.86 24.03
CA PRO A 56 -0.51 -15.27 25.37
C PRO A 56 0.24 -13.94 25.30
N ARG A 57 -0.49 -12.85 25.38
CA ARG A 57 0.06 -11.50 25.27
C ARG A 57 0.61 -11.15 26.65
N HIS A 58 1.91 -10.98 26.75
CA HIS A 58 2.49 -10.37 27.94
C HIS A 58 2.33 -8.85 27.83
N VAL A 59 1.17 -8.32 28.18
CA VAL A 59 0.81 -6.88 28.07
C VAL A 59 1.72 -5.95 28.87
N LEU A 60 2.56 -6.48 29.72
CA LEU A 60 3.60 -5.70 30.41
C LEU A 60 4.80 -5.38 29.52
N ASP A 61 4.97 -6.09 28.40
CA ASP A 61 6.01 -5.77 27.42
C ASP A 61 5.45 -4.76 26.40
N ARG A 62 5.91 -3.52 26.48
CA ARG A 62 5.50 -2.38 25.66
C ARG A 62 5.71 -2.62 24.17
N ALA A 63 6.76 -3.33 23.80
CA ALA A 63 7.07 -3.66 22.41
C ALA A 63 6.10 -4.71 21.86
N VAL A 64 5.53 -5.58 22.71
CA VAL A 64 4.47 -6.53 22.31
C VAL A 64 3.25 -5.78 21.81
N ALA A 65 2.80 -4.73 22.50
CA ALA A 65 1.66 -3.94 22.05
C ALA A 65 1.89 -3.34 20.65
N VAL A 66 3.09 -2.80 20.38
CA VAL A 66 3.43 -2.26 19.05
C VAL A 66 3.41 -3.35 17.98
N ARG A 67 3.97 -4.55 18.26
CA ARG A 67 3.97 -5.68 17.32
C ARG A 67 2.56 -6.17 17.01
N ASP A 68 1.75 -6.35 18.05
CA ASP A 68 0.40 -6.91 17.92
C ASP A 68 -0.51 -5.97 17.15
N TRP A 69 -0.46 -4.66 17.44
CA TRP A 69 -1.27 -3.69 16.72
C TRP A 69 -0.76 -3.42 15.30
N ASN A 70 0.53 -3.62 15.01
CA ASN A 70 0.99 -3.69 13.61
C ASN A 70 0.37 -4.88 12.89
N GLN A 71 0.35 -6.08 13.53
CA GLN A 71 -0.28 -7.26 12.92
C GLN A 71 -1.79 -7.05 12.70
N ILE A 72 -2.50 -6.50 13.70
CA ILE A 72 -3.92 -6.17 13.58
C ILE A 72 -4.17 -5.20 12.42
N ALA A 73 -3.32 -4.18 12.26
CA ALA A 73 -3.46 -3.19 11.20
C ALA A 73 -3.30 -3.80 9.79
N ILE A 74 -2.27 -4.64 9.58
CA ILE A 74 -2.07 -5.29 8.28
C ILE A 74 -3.13 -6.37 8.01
N ASP A 75 -3.68 -7.01 9.04
CA ASP A 75 -4.78 -7.97 8.90
C ASP A 75 -6.12 -7.26 8.61
N ALA A 76 -6.37 -6.10 9.22
CA ALA A 76 -7.52 -5.26 8.89
C ALA A 76 -7.48 -4.81 7.43
N SER A 77 -6.30 -4.44 6.92
CA SER A 77 -6.13 -4.10 5.51
C SER A 77 -6.29 -5.30 4.57
N GLY A 78 -5.85 -6.49 4.98
CA GLY A 78 -6.09 -7.74 4.25
C GLY A 78 -7.57 -8.09 4.16
N LEU A 79 -8.30 -7.91 5.26
CA LEU A 79 -9.73 -8.13 5.32
C LEU A 79 -10.51 -7.12 4.46
N ASP A 80 -10.08 -5.86 4.45
CA ASP A 80 -10.65 -4.81 3.61
C ASP A 80 -10.57 -5.11 2.10
N HIS A 81 -9.55 -5.85 1.67
CA HIS A 81 -9.39 -6.34 0.30
C HIS A 81 -10.10 -7.69 0.04
N THR A 82 -10.81 -8.21 1.01
CA THR A 82 -11.57 -9.45 0.92
C THR A 82 -13.04 -9.12 0.68
N PRO A 83 -13.73 -9.76 -0.27
CA PRO A 83 -15.16 -9.49 -0.51
C PRO A 83 -16.00 -9.56 0.75
N SER A 84 -17.02 -8.70 0.80
CA SER A 84 -17.89 -8.52 1.97
C SER A 84 -18.55 -9.81 2.44
N ASP A 85 -18.62 -9.97 3.77
CA ASP A 85 -19.41 -10.98 4.43
C ASP A 85 -20.15 -10.37 5.65
N ALA A 86 -20.63 -11.20 6.59
CA ALA A 86 -21.31 -10.71 7.77
C ALA A 86 -20.38 -9.97 8.77
N SER A 87 -19.06 -10.07 8.61
CA SER A 87 -18.06 -9.54 9.55
C SER A 87 -17.40 -8.24 9.09
N HIS A 88 -17.52 -7.88 7.82
CA HIS A 88 -16.89 -6.68 7.24
C HIS A 88 -17.51 -6.29 5.90
N VAL A 89 -17.20 -5.06 5.48
CA VAL A 89 -17.53 -4.53 4.16
C VAL A 89 -16.24 -4.32 3.40
N PHE A 90 -16.19 -4.83 2.16
CA PHE A 90 -15.08 -4.64 1.24
C PHE A 90 -14.92 -3.16 0.88
N GLY A 91 -13.70 -2.64 0.92
CA GLY A 91 -13.36 -1.49 0.11
C GLY A 91 -13.29 -0.13 0.81
N HIS A 92 -12.88 -0.03 2.08
CA HIS A 92 -12.63 1.28 2.70
C HIS A 92 -11.27 1.90 2.29
N GLN A 93 -10.22 1.08 2.17
CA GLN A 93 -8.84 1.53 1.90
C GLN A 93 -8.19 0.71 0.78
N LEU A 94 -8.90 0.51 -0.32
CA LEU A 94 -8.44 -0.33 -1.43
C LEU A 94 -7.25 0.24 -2.18
N GLY A 95 -6.43 -0.69 -2.66
CA GLY A 95 -5.27 -0.40 -3.49
C GLY A 95 -4.06 0.14 -2.73
N PRO A 96 -2.90 0.22 -3.40
CA PRO A 96 -1.64 0.49 -2.74
C PRO A 96 -1.53 1.90 -2.16
N GLY A 97 -2.18 2.88 -2.75
CA GLY A 97 -2.21 4.26 -2.27
C GLY A 97 -2.92 4.37 -0.92
N ARG A 98 -4.21 4.01 -0.87
CA ARG A 98 -5.02 4.14 0.36
C ARG A 98 -4.51 3.24 1.47
N SER A 99 -4.09 2.01 1.16
CA SER A 99 -3.53 1.10 2.18
C SER A 99 -2.22 1.61 2.77
N SER A 100 -1.31 2.20 1.97
CA SER A 100 -0.08 2.81 2.51
C SER A 100 -0.36 4.04 3.37
N ARG A 101 -1.33 4.87 2.97
CA ARG A 101 -1.79 6.01 3.77
C ARG A 101 -2.39 5.55 5.11
N ALA A 102 -3.22 4.52 5.10
CA ALA A 102 -3.82 3.96 6.31
C ALA A 102 -2.76 3.49 7.30
N MET A 103 -1.78 2.72 6.82
CA MET A 103 -0.67 2.25 7.65
C MET A 103 0.16 3.41 8.23
N ALA A 104 0.43 4.46 7.44
CA ALA A 104 1.15 5.63 7.92
C ALA A 104 0.39 6.36 9.05
N ILE A 105 -0.93 6.50 8.95
CA ILE A 105 -1.78 7.11 9.98
C ILE A 105 -1.70 6.32 11.29
N VAL A 106 -1.89 4.99 11.22
CA VAL A 106 -1.84 4.11 12.39
C VAL A 106 -0.49 4.18 13.09
N HIS A 107 0.60 4.04 12.34
CA HIS A 107 1.94 3.98 12.92
C HIS A 107 2.46 5.35 13.41
N LEU A 108 2.00 6.46 12.85
CA LEU A 108 2.27 7.79 13.40
C LEU A 108 1.57 8.00 14.75
N ALA A 109 0.33 7.53 14.91
CA ALA A 109 -0.37 7.59 16.18
C ALA A 109 0.32 6.73 17.25
N ILE A 110 0.70 5.49 16.90
CA ILE A 110 1.48 4.60 17.77
C ILE A 110 2.81 5.24 18.17
N PHE A 111 3.57 5.77 17.21
CA PHE A 111 4.84 6.41 17.51
C PHE A 111 4.67 7.62 18.44
N ASP A 112 3.70 8.48 18.17
CA ASP A 112 3.51 9.71 18.96
C ASP A 112 3.15 9.41 20.42
N VAL A 113 2.39 8.35 20.72
CA VAL A 113 2.10 7.97 22.11
C VAL A 113 3.32 7.39 22.82
N VAL A 114 4.09 6.52 22.16
CA VAL A 114 5.32 5.96 22.77
C VAL A 114 6.33 7.07 23.02
N ASN A 115 6.55 7.93 22.03
CA ASN A 115 7.48 9.06 22.14
C ASN A 115 7.01 10.13 23.15
N ALA A 116 5.71 10.31 23.38
CA ALA A 116 5.21 11.23 24.41
C ALA A 116 5.54 10.74 25.83
N VAL A 117 5.66 9.43 26.04
CA VAL A 117 6.00 8.82 27.34
C VAL A 117 7.51 8.68 27.53
N GLU A 118 8.22 8.14 26.54
CA GLU A 118 9.66 7.84 26.65
C GLU A 118 10.54 9.03 26.22
N GLY A 119 10.05 9.85 25.30
CA GLY A 119 10.79 11.01 24.78
C GLY A 119 11.80 10.60 23.71
N GLY A 120 12.74 11.49 23.44
CA GLY A 120 13.88 11.26 22.56
C GLY A 120 13.72 11.86 21.16
N TYR A 121 12.52 11.93 20.60
CA TYR A 121 12.29 12.39 19.22
C TYR A 121 11.28 13.54 19.14
N ARG A 122 11.24 14.20 17.99
CA ARG A 122 10.16 15.14 17.65
C ARG A 122 8.89 14.36 17.30
N SER A 123 7.76 14.74 17.90
CA SER A 123 6.44 14.19 17.55
C SER A 123 6.03 14.67 16.16
N TYR A 124 5.34 13.83 15.41
CA TYR A 124 4.77 14.21 14.11
C TYR A 124 3.62 15.22 14.26
N THR A 125 2.71 14.99 15.20
CA THR A 125 1.54 15.85 15.43
C THR A 125 1.81 17.01 16.42
N GLY A 126 3.00 17.07 17.00
CA GLY A 126 3.29 18.01 18.06
C GLY A 126 2.76 17.58 19.43
N LEU A 127 2.39 16.31 19.61
CA LEU A 127 1.96 15.76 20.89
C LEU A 127 3.07 15.96 21.93
N GLY A 128 2.77 16.67 23.02
CA GLY A 128 3.73 16.98 24.06
C GLY A 128 4.01 15.79 24.98
N PRO A 129 5.12 15.85 25.76
CA PRO A 129 5.45 14.80 26.72
C PRO A 129 4.39 14.70 27.81
N THR A 130 4.17 13.47 28.30
CA THR A 130 3.23 13.23 29.40
C THR A 130 3.81 13.70 30.74
N ARG A 131 2.93 14.20 31.63
CA ARG A 131 3.26 14.50 33.01
C ARG A 131 2.64 13.42 33.91
N GLY A 132 3.46 12.61 34.52
CA GLY A 132 3.00 11.52 35.39
C GLY A 132 2.99 10.15 34.71
N GLY A 133 2.69 9.11 35.48
CA GLY A 133 2.71 7.74 34.99
C GLY A 133 1.62 7.49 33.94
N THR A 134 2.01 6.80 32.88
CA THR A 134 1.13 6.47 31.75
C THR A 134 1.45 5.07 31.26
N SER A 135 0.44 4.23 31.07
CA SER A 135 0.60 2.91 30.45
C SER A 135 0.82 3.07 28.95
N ILE A 136 2.02 2.71 28.47
CA ILE A 136 2.34 2.73 27.04
C ILE A 136 1.47 1.73 26.29
N SER A 137 1.29 0.51 26.82
CA SER A 137 0.48 -0.52 26.18
C SER A 137 -0.97 -0.07 26.01
N ALA A 138 -1.59 0.56 27.03
CA ALA A 138 -2.94 1.12 26.88
C ALA A 138 -2.98 2.27 25.86
N ALA A 139 -1.94 3.11 25.81
CA ALA A 139 -1.89 4.21 24.86
C ALA A 139 -1.71 3.74 23.41
N VAL A 140 -0.86 2.73 23.18
CA VAL A 140 -0.67 2.10 21.87
C VAL A 140 -1.95 1.43 21.39
N ALA A 141 -2.57 0.59 22.26
CA ALA A 141 -3.80 -0.11 21.93
C ALA A 141 -4.92 0.88 21.54
N GLN A 142 -5.13 1.91 22.36
CA GLN A 142 -6.16 2.92 22.08
C GLN A 142 -5.87 3.74 20.83
N ALA A 143 -4.62 4.17 20.61
CA ALA A 143 -4.26 4.97 19.43
C ALA A 143 -4.44 4.19 18.13
N ALA A 144 -4.00 2.93 18.12
CA ALA A 144 -4.16 2.03 16.97
C ALA A 144 -5.63 1.71 16.72
N HIS A 145 -6.38 1.37 17.78
CA HIS A 145 -7.82 1.10 17.69
C HIS A 145 -8.57 2.26 17.06
N ASP A 146 -8.45 3.48 17.61
CA ASP A 146 -9.24 4.63 17.17
C ASP A 146 -8.91 5.02 15.72
N THR A 147 -7.64 4.88 15.32
CA THR A 147 -7.25 5.12 13.92
C THR A 147 -7.77 4.03 12.99
N LEU A 148 -7.73 2.76 13.41
CA LEU A 148 -8.23 1.64 12.61
C LEU A 148 -9.76 1.67 12.45
N VAL A 149 -10.51 1.99 13.50
CA VAL A 149 -11.98 2.16 13.42
C VAL A 149 -12.34 3.27 12.44
N ALA A 150 -11.63 4.41 12.48
CA ALA A 150 -11.85 5.51 11.54
C ALA A 150 -11.52 5.13 10.08
N LEU A 151 -10.54 4.24 9.85
CA LEU A 151 -10.10 3.81 8.52
C LEU A 151 -10.89 2.62 7.99
N PHE A 152 -11.34 1.73 8.86
CA PHE A 152 -12.04 0.49 8.54
C PHE A 152 -13.32 0.34 9.40
N PRO A 153 -14.31 1.24 9.28
CA PRO A 153 -15.45 1.30 10.20
C PRO A 153 -16.30 0.03 10.23
N SER A 154 -16.35 -0.73 9.14
CA SER A 154 -17.07 -2.02 9.13
C SER A 154 -16.42 -3.10 9.99
N GLN A 155 -15.18 -2.90 10.44
CA GLN A 155 -14.47 -3.82 11.32
C GLN A 155 -14.48 -3.39 12.79
N GLU A 156 -15.24 -2.34 13.16
CA GLU A 156 -15.28 -1.74 14.50
C GLU A 156 -15.50 -2.79 15.59
N ALA A 157 -16.54 -3.62 15.47
CA ALA A 157 -16.85 -4.62 16.50
C ALA A 157 -15.68 -5.60 16.79
N LYS A 158 -14.90 -5.95 15.77
CA LYS A 158 -13.71 -6.79 15.91
C LYS A 158 -12.55 -6.03 16.55
N LEU A 159 -12.36 -4.78 16.18
CA LEU A 159 -11.33 -3.90 16.73
C LEU A 159 -11.63 -3.59 18.20
N ASP A 160 -12.91 -3.33 18.55
CA ASP A 160 -13.37 -3.15 19.93
C ASP A 160 -13.05 -4.36 20.79
N ALA A 161 -13.29 -5.57 20.27
CA ALA A 161 -12.97 -6.80 20.99
C ALA A 161 -11.47 -6.94 21.30
N PHE A 162 -10.59 -6.60 20.34
CA PHE A 162 -9.15 -6.59 20.56
C PHE A 162 -8.72 -5.55 21.60
N LEU A 163 -9.28 -4.32 21.51
CA LEU A 163 -9.00 -3.29 22.50
C LEU A 163 -9.45 -3.69 23.90
N ALA A 164 -10.69 -4.22 24.03
CA ALA A 164 -11.24 -4.66 25.30
C ALA A 164 -10.38 -5.77 25.94
N GLU A 165 -9.90 -6.72 25.14
CA GLU A 165 -9.01 -7.79 25.61
C GLU A 165 -7.69 -7.19 26.13
N ASP A 166 -7.00 -6.36 25.33
CA ASP A 166 -5.74 -5.74 25.73
C ASP A 166 -5.89 -4.90 27.01
N LEU A 167 -6.95 -4.09 27.09
CA LEU A 167 -7.21 -3.27 28.27
C LEU A 167 -7.58 -4.10 29.50
N SER A 168 -8.19 -5.27 29.35
CA SER A 168 -8.53 -6.15 30.48
C SER A 168 -7.30 -6.71 31.20
N GLU A 169 -6.20 -6.87 30.50
CA GLU A 169 -4.94 -7.37 31.06
C GLU A 169 -4.12 -6.27 31.78
N ILE A 170 -4.45 -5.00 31.56
CA ILE A 170 -3.76 -3.87 32.22
C ILE A 170 -4.49 -3.55 33.53
N PRO A 171 -3.80 -3.54 34.69
CA PRO A 171 -4.42 -3.21 35.96
C PRO A 171 -5.15 -1.86 35.94
N ASP A 172 -6.35 -1.83 36.51
CA ASP A 172 -7.13 -0.59 36.62
C ASP A 172 -6.40 0.44 37.47
N GLY A 173 -6.55 1.70 37.11
CA GLY A 173 -5.94 2.82 37.80
C GLY A 173 -5.51 3.96 36.89
N GLN A 174 -4.88 4.94 37.50
CA GLN A 174 -4.51 6.19 36.81
C GLN A 174 -3.57 5.98 35.60
N LEU A 175 -2.68 4.99 35.67
CA LEU A 175 -1.75 4.68 34.56
C LEU A 175 -2.51 4.25 33.31
N LYS A 176 -3.48 3.36 33.45
CA LYS A 176 -4.35 2.90 32.37
C LYS A 176 -5.21 4.03 31.84
N THR A 177 -5.88 4.78 32.72
CA THR A 177 -6.69 5.94 32.33
C THR A 177 -5.91 6.98 31.56
N ASN A 178 -4.68 7.31 32.03
CA ASN A 178 -3.80 8.24 31.33
C ASN A 178 -3.37 7.70 29.95
N GLY A 179 -3.11 6.38 29.84
CA GLY A 179 -2.76 5.72 28.59
C GLY A 179 -3.89 5.83 27.56
N ILE A 180 -5.12 5.46 27.94
CA ILE A 180 -6.30 5.58 27.11
C ILE A 180 -6.47 7.03 26.60
N ALA A 181 -6.45 8.01 27.51
CA ALA A 181 -6.60 9.42 27.15
C ALA A 181 -5.47 9.93 26.23
N LEU A 182 -4.25 9.41 26.37
CA LEU A 182 -3.14 9.73 25.47
C LEU A 182 -3.36 9.14 24.09
N GLY A 183 -3.79 7.88 23.99
CA GLY A 183 -4.09 7.19 22.74
C GLY A 183 -5.16 7.91 21.94
N GLN A 184 -6.27 8.27 22.58
CA GLN A 184 -7.37 9.04 21.97
C GLN A 184 -6.87 10.38 21.39
N ARG A 185 -6.03 11.11 22.13
CA ARG A 185 -5.49 12.39 21.64
C ARG A 185 -4.54 12.20 20.43
N ALA A 186 -3.71 11.18 20.44
CA ALA A 186 -2.79 10.92 19.32
C ALA A 186 -3.57 10.53 18.05
N ALA A 187 -4.53 9.62 18.17
CA ALA A 187 -5.39 9.22 17.06
C ALA A 187 -6.14 10.43 16.49
N ALA A 188 -6.81 11.20 17.34
CA ALA A 188 -7.53 12.39 16.91
C ALA A 188 -6.62 13.40 16.20
N ALA A 189 -5.38 13.61 16.67
CA ALA A 189 -4.45 14.56 16.08
C ALA A 189 -3.99 14.12 14.68
N VAL A 190 -3.64 12.85 14.48
CA VAL A 190 -3.22 12.33 13.17
C VAL A 190 -4.40 12.32 12.19
N LEU A 191 -5.58 11.85 12.62
CA LEU A 191 -6.80 11.85 11.79
C LEU A 191 -7.19 13.26 11.36
N ALA A 192 -7.15 14.23 12.26
CA ALA A 192 -7.44 15.64 11.95
C ALA A 192 -6.42 16.22 10.95
N ALA A 193 -5.12 15.89 11.08
CA ALA A 193 -4.10 16.33 10.15
C ALA A 193 -4.29 15.77 8.72
N ARG A 194 -5.02 14.65 8.59
CA ARG A 194 -5.27 13.94 7.33
C ARG A 194 -6.73 14.02 6.85
N ALA A 195 -7.61 14.72 7.57
CA ALA A 195 -9.04 14.78 7.25
C ALA A 195 -9.34 15.41 5.88
N THR A 196 -8.49 16.32 5.41
CA THR A 196 -8.67 17.06 4.15
C THR A 196 -7.44 16.95 3.25
N ASP A 197 -6.84 15.78 3.19
CA ASP A 197 -5.63 15.56 2.39
C ASP A 197 -5.90 15.21 0.93
N GLY A 198 -7.15 15.14 0.51
CA GLY A 198 -7.56 14.84 -0.85
C GLY A 198 -7.70 13.35 -1.16
N SER A 199 -7.51 12.46 -0.18
CA SER A 199 -7.60 11.01 -0.37
C SER A 199 -9.01 10.46 -0.57
N GLN A 200 -10.05 11.27 -0.31
CA GLN A 200 -11.46 10.89 -0.38
C GLN A 200 -12.04 10.95 -1.81
N HIS A 201 -11.22 11.15 -2.83
CA HIS A 201 -11.68 11.11 -4.22
C HIS A 201 -12.13 9.71 -4.64
N GLU A 202 -13.11 9.66 -5.53
CA GLU A 202 -13.54 8.43 -6.19
C GLU A 202 -12.51 7.98 -7.24
N GLU A 203 -12.43 6.67 -7.48
CA GLU A 203 -11.65 6.14 -8.59
C GLU A 203 -12.40 6.33 -9.91
N LEU A 204 -11.69 6.81 -10.92
CA LEU A 204 -12.28 7.02 -12.23
C LEU A 204 -12.33 5.70 -13.01
N THR A 205 -13.39 5.50 -13.76
CA THR A 205 -13.44 4.45 -14.79
C THR A 205 -12.88 4.96 -16.12
N MET A 206 -12.29 4.08 -16.92
CA MET A 206 -11.88 4.42 -18.28
C MET A 206 -13.10 4.55 -19.18
N GLY A 207 -13.11 5.55 -20.03
CA GLY A 207 -14.23 5.80 -20.94
C GLY A 207 -14.12 7.14 -21.66
N THR A 208 -15.20 7.54 -22.35
CA THR A 208 -15.27 8.78 -23.14
C THR A 208 -16.20 9.84 -22.53
N GLY A 209 -16.86 9.53 -21.42
CA GLY A 209 -17.74 10.46 -20.71
C GLY A 209 -16.96 11.55 -19.96
N PRO A 210 -17.63 12.63 -19.54
CA PRO A 210 -16.97 13.77 -18.87
C PRO A 210 -16.34 13.42 -17.53
N ASP A 211 -16.83 12.40 -16.85
CA ASP A 211 -16.36 11.94 -15.54
C ASP A 211 -15.44 10.72 -15.64
N ASN A 212 -15.04 10.33 -16.86
CA ASN A 212 -14.15 9.21 -17.09
C ASN A 212 -12.70 9.64 -17.24
N PHE A 213 -11.79 8.69 -17.02
CA PHE A 213 -10.41 8.82 -17.45
C PHE A 213 -10.29 8.50 -18.95
N HIS A 214 -9.83 9.46 -19.73
CA HIS A 214 -9.66 9.31 -21.17
C HIS A 214 -8.29 8.76 -21.48
N THR A 215 -8.23 7.56 -22.05
CA THR A 215 -7.00 6.96 -22.55
C THR A 215 -6.67 7.46 -23.96
N SER A 216 -5.36 7.45 -24.33
CA SER A 216 -4.92 7.76 -25.69
C SER A 216 -4.69 6.48 -26.50
N ASN A 217 -4.96 6.56 -27.80
CA ASN A 217 -4.61 5.52 -28.78
C ASN A 217 -3.18 5.66 -29.33
N ASP A 218 -2.44 6.70 -28.93
CA ASP A 218 -1.09 6.93 -29.42
C ASP A 218 -0.14 5.82 -28.93
N PRO A 219 0.89 5.47 -29.72
CA PRO A 219 1.94 4.56 -29.29
C PRO A 219 2.63 5.08 -28.00
N GLY A 220 2.97 4.16 -27.11
CA GLY A 220 3.58 4.50 -25.83
C GLY A 220 2.59 4.90 -24.72
N LYS A 221 1.30 5.10 -25.03
CA LYS A 221 0.29 5.54 -24.06
C LYS A 221 -0.47 4.36 -23.45
N TRP A 222 -0.71 4.49 -22.13
CA TRP A 222 -1.43 3.48 -21.35
C TRP A 222 -2.93 3.48 -21.67
N ARG A 223 -3.49 2.29 -21.70
CA ARG A 223 -4.92 2.01 -21.78
C ARG A 223 -5.27 0.69 -21.11
N GLN A 224 -6.54 0.35 -21.09
CA GLN A 224 -7.10 -0.85 -20.48
C GLN A 224 -6.35 -2.12 -20.89
N ASP A 225 -6.10 -3.01 -19.91
CA ASP A 225 -5.57 -4.35 -20.18
C ASP A 225 -6.54 -5.13 -21.10
N PRO A 226 -6.09 -5.57 -22.27
CA PRO A 226 -6.95 -6.25 -23.24
C PRO A 226 -7.39 -7.67 -22.80
N ILE A 227 -6.79 -8.21 -21.73
CA ILE A 227 -7.06 -9.57 -21.23
C ILE A 227 -8.07 -9.53 -20.09
N SER A 228 -7.73 -8.87 -18.97
CA SER A 228 -8.61 -8.78 -17.81
C SER A 228 -9.73 -7.77 -17.96
N GLN A 229 -9.55 -6.79 -18.83
CA GLN A 229 -10.51 -5.72 -19.14
C GLN A 229 -11.02 -4.95 -17.91
N ILE A 230 -10.18 -4.83 -16.87
CA ILE A 230 -10.50 -4.05 -15.68
C ILE A 230 -10.74 -2.59 -16.09
N GLY A 231 -11.94 -2.08 -15.83
CA GLY A 231 -12.39 -0.77 -16.31
C GLY A 231 -11.95 0.43 -15.47
N VAL A 232 -11.43 0.21 -14.26
CA VAL A 232 -10.98 1.29 -13.38
C VAL A 232 -9.62 1.84 -13.81
N ALA A 233 -9.43 3.17 -13.72
CA ALA A 233 -8.14 3.84 -13.80
C ALA A 233 -7.70 4.18 -12.37
N LEU A 234 -7.07 3.21 -11.70
CA LEU A 234 -6.79 3.27 -10.26
C LEU A 234 -5.79 4.37 -9.91
N GLY A 235 -6.21 5.28 -9.06
CA GLY A 235 -5.34 6.30 -8.45
C GLY A 235 -5.04 7.49 -9.37
N VAL A 236 -5.88 7.80 -10.36
CA VAL A 236 -5.70 8.98 -11.25
C VAL A 236 -5.38 10.24 -10.46
N LYS A 237 -6.07 10.46 -9.35
CA LYS A 237 -5.92 11.65 -8.49
C LYS A 237 -4.97 11.42 -7.30
N TRP A 238 -4.34 10.23 -7.19
CA TRP A 238 -3.52 9.91 -6.02
C TRP A 238 -2.25 10.77 -5.92
N GLY A 239 -1.70 11.19 -7.04
CA GLY A 239 -0.56 12.13 -7.09
C GLY A 239 -0.86 13.53 -6.56
N GLU A 240 -2.15 13.89 -6.41
CA GLU A 240 -2.62 15.17 -5.87
C GLU A 240 -2.87 15.12 -4.36
N VAL A 241 -2.87 13.93 -3.74
CA VAL A 241 -3.03 13.77 -2.29
C VAL A 241 -1.88 14.47 -1.58
N LYS A 242 -2.21 15.24 -0.54
CA LYS A 242 -1.21 15.94 0.27
C LYS A 242 -0.25 14.93 0.91
N PRO A 243 1.05 14.98 0.63
CA PRO A 243 2.02 14.08 1.24
C PRO A 243 2.11 14.24 2.77
N PHE A 244 2.72 13.29 3.44
CA PHE A 244 3.01 13.35 4.87
C PHE A 244 4.22 14.24 5.17
N VAL A 245 5.23 14.20 4.30
CA VAL A 245 6.54 14.87 4.50
C VAL A 245 7.01 15.60 3.25
N LEU A 246 6.79 15.03 2.07
CA LEU A 246 7.13 15.72 0.83
C LEU A 246 6.35 17.03 0.72
N GLU A 247 6.90 18.01 0.05
CA GLU A 247 6.23 19.27 -0.21
C GLU A 247 5.11 19.12 -1.27
N ARG A 248 5.36 18.26 -2.27
CA ARG A 248 4.46 18.00 -3.41
C ARG A 248 4.67 16.58 -3.94
N GLY A 249 3.66 16.02 -4.61
CA GLY A 249 3.75 14.70 -5.25
C GLY A 249 4.83 14.61 -6.33
N ASP A 250 5.08 15.69 -7.07
CA ASP A 250 6.07 15.75 -8.15
C ASP A 250 7.51 16.03 -7.70
N GLN A 251 7.75 16.22 -6.39
CA GLN A 251 9.07 16.58 -5.85
C GLN A 251 10.18 15.61 -6.29
N PHE A 252 9.87 14.35 -6.43
CA PHE A 252 10.79 13.31 -6.88
C PHE A 252 10.28 12.59 -8.13
N ARG A 253 9.59 13.32 -9.05
CA ARG A 253 9.18 12.75 -10.32
C ARG A 253 10.36 12.07 -11.00
N VAL A 254 10.13 10.88 -11.55
CA VAL A 254 11.14 10.15 -12.32
C VAL A 254 11.46 10.87 -13.64
N PRO A 255 12.67 10.65 -14.23
CA PRO A 255 12.99 11.21 -15.53
C PRO A 255 12.03 10.72 -16.63
N LEU A 256 12.13 11.30 -17.83
CA LEU A 256 11.39 10.82 -18.99
C LEU A 256 11.65 9.33 -19.24
N PRO A 257 10.60 8.51 -19.51
CA PRO A 257 10.82 7.13 -19.92
C PRO A 257 11.58 7.06 -21.24
N PRO A 258 12.27 5.94 -21.54
CA PRO A 258 12.98 5.75 -22.79
C PRO A 258 12.05 5.95 -24.00
N ALA A 259 12.57 6.63 -25.04
CA ALA A 259 11.85 6.76 -26.30
C ALA A 259 11.66 5.39 -26.97
N LEU A 260 10.54 5.16 -27.65
CA LEU A 260 10.20 3.87 -28.25
C LEU A 260 11.25 3.38 -29.27
N GLY A 261 11.94 4.29 -29.98
CA GLY A 261 13.03 3.95 -30.90
C GLY A 261 14.41 3.81 -30.24
N SER A 262 14.53 3.89 -28.92
CA SER A 262 15.82 3.80 -28.23
C SER A 262 16.28 2.35 -28.00
N ALA A 263 17.60 2.17 -27.87
CA ALA A 263 18.17 0.87 -27.51
C ALA A 263 17.69 0.39 -26.14
N GLU A 264 17.54 1.31 -25.17
CA GLU A 264 17.05 0.98 -23.83
C GLU A 264 15.62 0.44 -23.85
N TYR A 265 14.73 1.02 -24.67
CA TYR A 265 13.39 0.46 -24.86
C TYR A 265 13.44 -0.89 -25.56
N THR A 266 14.24 -1.03 -26.61
CA THR A 266 14.41 -2.28 -27.36
C THR A 266 14.87 -3.43 -26.46
N ASP A 267 15.86 -3.20 -25.61
CA ASP A 267 16.39 -4.20 -24.69
C ASP A 267 15.32 -4.61 -23.67
N ALA A 268 14.63 -3.65 -23.07
CA ALA A 268 13.54 -3.89 -22.14
C ALA A 268 12.36 -4.63 -22.78
N PHE A 269 12.00 -4.27 -24.02
CA PHE A 269 10.96 -4.94 -24.80
C PHE A 269 11.30 -6.42 -25.02
N ASN A 270 12.50 -6.69 -25.53
CA ASN A 270 12.93 -8.04 -25.83
C ASN A 270 13.05 -8.91 -24.57
N GLU A 271 13.52 -8.34 -23.44
CA GLU A 271 13.59 -9.06 -22.18
C GLU A 271 12.20 -9.47 -21.68
N VAL A 272 11.24 -8.54 -21.64
CA VAL A 272 9.88 -8.85 -21.18
C VAL A 272 9.18 -9.82 -22.14
N ARG A 273 9.38 -9.66 -23.46
CA ARG A 273 8.82 -10.58 -24.45
C ARG A 273 9.32 -12.02 -24.25
N LEU A 274 10.59 -12.19 -23.85
CA LEU A 274 11.18 -13.53 -23.59
C LEU A 274 10.77 -14.11 -22.23
N LEU A 275 10.69 -13.28 -21.18
CA LEU A 275 10.50 -13.75 -19.80
C LEU A 275 9.04 -13.62 -19.31
N GLY A 276 8.27 -12.67 -19.85
CA GLY A 276 6.98 -12.27 -19.30
C GLY A 276 5.80 -13.12 -19.71
N GLY A 277 5.93 -13.98 -20.75
CA GLY A 277 4.82 -14.80 -21.28
C GLY A 277 4.21 -15.75 -20.24
N ASP A 278 2.94 -16.13 -20.42
CA ASP A 278 2.21 -17.00 -19.50
C ASP A 278 2.66 -18.49 -19.56
N GLY A 279 3.42 -18.86 -20.59
CA GLY A 279 3.85 -20.24 -20.83
C GLY A 279 2.77 -21.16 -21.43
N LEU A 280 1.59 -20.63 -21.69
CA LEU A 280 0.45 -21.33 -22.27
C LEU A 280 0.12 -20.78 -23.67
N MET A 281 -0.32 -19.53 -23.75
CA MET A 281 -0.60 -18.84 -25.01
C MET A 281 0.65 -18.19 -25.57
N THR A 282 1.50 -17.64 -24.72
CA THR A 282 2.80 -17.05 -25.08
C THR A 282 3.93 -17.86 -24.48
N PRO A 283 4.83 -18.42 -25.30
CA PRO A 283 6.03 -19.13 -24.83
C PRO A 283 6.91 -18.23 -23.95
N THR A 284 7.60 -18.82 -23.00
CA THR A 284 8.53 -18.10 -22.11
C THR A 284 9.82 -18.88 -21.88
N THR A 285 10.94 -18.17 -21.75
CA THR A 285 12.23 -18.73 -21.32
C THR A 285 12.45 -18.59 -19.82
N ARG A 286 11.46 -18.03 -19.10
CA ARG A 286 11.48 -17.86 -17.65
C ARG A 286 11.62 -19.19 -16.94
N THR A 287 12.54 -19.28 -15.98
CA THR A 287 12.73 -20.46 -15.14
C THR A 287 11.60 -20.61 -14.11
N THR A 288 11.49 -21.80 -13.52
CA THR A 288 10.57 -22.05 -12.40
C THR A 288 10.85 -21.10 -11.22
N GLU A 289 12.12 -20.86 -10.89
CA GLU A 289 12.50 -19.93 -9.84
C GLU A 289 12.05 -18.50 -10.15
N GLN A 290 12.26 -18.03 -11.37
CA GLN A 290 11.79 -16.70 -11.80
C GLN A 290 10.26 -16.58 -11.75
N THR A 291 9.54 -17.67 -12.04
CA THR A 291 8.07 -17.72 -11.87
C THR A 291 7.70 -17.60 -10.39
N GLN A 292 8.39 -18.32 -9.51
CA GLN A 292 8.18 -18.20 -8.07
C GLN A 292 8.49 -16.79 -7.55
N ILE A 293 9.59 -16.18 -8.01
CA ILE A 293 9.93 -14.79 -7.67
C ILE A 293 8.81 -13.83 -8.09
N GLY A 294 8.30 -13.97 -9.32
CA GLY A 294 7.20 -13.16 -9.80
C GLY A 294 5.99 -13.17 -8.87
N ILE A 295 5.56 -14.37 -8.50
CA ILE A 295 4.40 -14.59 -7.63
C ILE A 295 4.69 -14.20 -6.17
N PHE A 296 5.89 -14.50 -5.66
CA PHE A 296 6.29 -14.26 -4.27
C PHE A 296 6.12 -12.80 -3.82
N TRP A 297 6.43 -11.87 -4.70
CA TRP A 297 6.36 -10.42 -4.44
C TRP A 297 5.04 -9.78 -4.88
N ALA A 298 4.01 -10.55 -5.26
CA ALA A 298 2.83 -9.99 -5.90
C ALA A 298 2.01 -9.07 -4.99
N TYR A 299 1.16 -9.57 -4.13
CA TYR A 299 0.29 -8.72 -3.27
C TYR A 299 -0.42 -7.61 -4.08
N ASP A 300 -1.10 -7.97 -5.14
CA ASP A 300 -1.66 -7.02 -6.12
C ASP A 300 -3.14 -6.65 -5.84
N GLY A 301 -3.55 -6.56 -4.57
CA GLY A 301 -4.89 -6.14 -4.18
C GLY A 301 -5.90 -7.28 -4.09
N THR A 302 -5.45 -8.53 -4.02
CA THR A 302 -6.32 -9.71 -3.98
C THR A 302 -6.74 -10.07 -2.54
N PRO A 303 -7.83 -10.86 -2.38
CA PRO A 303 -8.39 -11.20 -1.07
C PRO A 303 -7.36 -11.74 -0.09
N SER A 304 -7.36 -11.22 1.12
CA SER A 304 -6.47 -11.52 2.25
C SER A 304 -5.01 -11.07 2.07
N LEU A 305 -4.53 -10.92 0.83
CA LEU A 305 -3.16 -10.50 0.55
C LEU A 305 -2.99 -8.97 0.56
N CYS A 306 -4.08 -8.22 0.34
CA CYS A 306 -3.99 -6.77 0.27
C CYS A 306 -3.04 -6.28 -0.83
N ALA A 307 -2.55 -5.07 -0.68
CA ALA A 307 -1.58 -4.40 -1.53
C ALA A 307 -0.16 -4.46 -0.92
N PRO A 308 0.88 -4.04 -1.64
CA PRO A 308 2.28 -4.12 -1.21
C PRO A 308 2.59 -3.63 0.21
N PRO A 309 1.93 -2.62 0.80
CA PRO A 309 2.21 -2.20 2.18
C PRO A 309 2.09 -3.32 3.22
N ARG A 310 1.19 -4.31 3.04
CA ARG A 310 1.11 -5.49 3.91
C ARG A 310 2.40 -6.31 3.86
N LEU A 311 2.83 -6.69 2.67
CA LEU A 311 4.08 -7.43 2.44
C LEU A 311 5.26 -6.74 3.11
N TYR A 312 5.39 -5.44 2.91
CA TYR A 312 6.55 -4.67 3.38
C TYR A 312 6.55 -4.45 4.89
N ASN A 313 5.39 -4.37 5.54
CA ASN A 313 5.31 -4.42 7.00
C ASN A 313 5.73 -5.79 7.54
N GLN A 314 5.35 -6.89 6.89
CA GLN A 314 5.80 -8.24 7.27
C GLN A 314 7.32 -8.39 7.13
N VAL A 315 7.91 -7.90 6.04
CA VAL A 315 9.38 -7.87 5.85
C VAL A 315 10.05 -7.00 6.92
N THR A 316 9.50 -5.82 7.22
CA THR A 316 10.00 -4.93 8.29
C THR A 316 10.06 -5.65 9.63
N MET A 317 8.99 -6.36 9.99
CA MET A 317 8.93 -7.11 11.26
C MET A 317 9.95 -8.25 11.31
N LYS A 318 10.18 -8.96 10.20
CA LYS A 318 11.24 -10.00 10.12
C LYS A 318 12.63 -9.42 10.35
N ILE A 319 12.90 -8.26 9.76
CA ILE A 319 14.18 -7.57 9.91
C ILE A 319 14.31 -6.97 11.31
N ALA A 320 13.26 -6.34 11.86
CA ALA A 320 13.24 -5.83 13.23
C ALA A 320 13.55 -6.94 14.26
N HIS A 321 12.91 -8.12 14.09
CA HIS A 321 13.21 -9.29 14.93
C HIS A 321 14.66 -9.74 14.79
N LYS A 322 15.18 -9.84 13.58
CA LYS A 322 16.58 -10.22 13.33
C LYS A 322 17.58 -9.25 13.98
N MET A 323 17.24 -7.98 14.01
CA MET A 323 18.09 -6.90 14.55
C MET A 323 17.84 -6.61 16.04
N GLY A 324 16.85 -7.26 16.66
CA GLY A 324 16.47 -7.06 18.06
C GLY A 324 15.67 -5.78 18.34
N THR A 325 15.31 -5.04 17.30
CA THR A 325 14.53 -3.79 17.42
C THR A 325 13.11 -4.06 17.92
N ASP A 326 12.58 -5.25 17.69
CA ASP A 326 11.24 -5.66 18.10
C ASP A 326 11.09 -5.87 19.62
N THR A 327 12.16 -5.70 20.40
CA THR A 327 12.17 -5.75 21.87
C THR A 327 12.14 -4.36 22.53
N ASP A 328 12.31 -3.28 21.76
CA ASP A 328 12.23 -1.90 22.21
C ASP A 328 11.03 -1.19 21.60
N ALA A 329 10.11 -0.69 22.43
CA ALA A 329 8.86 -0.10 21.96
C ALA A 329 9.08 1.19 21.15
N LEU A 330 10.03 2.04 21.59
CA LEU A 330 10.25 3.33 20.94
C LEU A 330 10.96 3.15 19.59
N ASP A 331 11.99 2.33 19.55
CA ASP A 331 12.72 2.05 18.32
C ASP A 331 11.85 1.33 17.30
N LEU A 332 11.02 0.35 17.73
CA LEU A 332 10.08 -0.35 16.85
C LEU A 332 8.99 0.59 16.33
N ALA A 333 8.37 1.39 17.21
CA ALA A 333 7.34 2.34 16.80
C ALA A 333 7.91 3.38 15.82
N ARG A 334 9.13 3.86 16.06
CA ARG A 334 9.81 4.79 15.15
C ARG A 334 10.14 4.15 13.81
N LEU A 335 10.65 2.92 13.79
CA LEU A 335 10.95 2.19 12.57
C LEU A 335 9.70 2.02 11.71
N LEU A 336 8.61 1.50 12.30
CA LEU A 336 7.35 1.28 11.60
C LEU A 336 6.73 2.59 11.09
N ALA A 337 6.78 3.67 11.87
CA ALA A 337 6.30 4.97 11.43
C ALA A 337 7.12 5.51 10.24
N LEU A 338 8.46 5.45 10.29
CA LEU A 338 9.33 5.88 9.18
C LEU A 338 9.09 5.07 7.91
N VAL A 339 9.00 3.74 8.00
CA VAL A 339 8.76 2.85 6.87
C VAL A 339 7.39 3.17 6.23
N ASN A 340 6.34 3.25 7.02
CA ASN A 340 4.99 3.45 6.49
C ASN A 340 4.78 4.86 5.93
N VAL A 341 5.38 5.89 6.53
CA VAL A 341 5.35 7.25 5.98
C VAL A 341 6.15 7.34 4.69
N ALA A 342 7.34 6.73 4.63
CA ALA A 342 8.13 6.69 3.40
C ALA A 342 7.37 5.99 2.27
N MET A 343 6.69 4.88 2.55
CA MET A 343 5.86 4.20 1.56
C MET A 343 4.65 5.04 1.13
N ALA A 344 3.97 5.72 2.06
CA ALA A 344 2.81 6.56 1.72
C ALA A 344 3.21 7.70 0.79
N ASP A 345 4.28 8.42 1.09
CA ASP A 345 4.79 9.51 0.25
C ASP A 345 5.38 8.98 -1.07
N ALA A 346 6.03 7.83 -1.06
CA ALA A 346 6.53 7.16 -2.26
C ALA A 346 5.37 6.74 -3.19
N GLY A 347 4.25 6.28 -2.63
CA GLY A 347 3.03 5.99 -3.39
C GLY A 347 2.46 7.22 -4.07
N ILE A 348 2.40 8.36 -3.39
CA ILE A 348 1.94 9.63 -3.96
C ILE A 348 2.87 10.04 -5.13
N ALA A 349 4.19 10.04 -4.93
CA ALA A 349 5.17 10.39 -5.95
C ALA A 349 5.15 9.43 -7.16
N ALA A 350 4.92 8.13 -6.90
CA ALA A 350 4.81 7.13 -7.96
C ALA A 350 3.57 7.36 -8.83
N TRP A 351 2.39 7.57 -8.22
CA TRP A 351 1.16 7.78 -8.96
C TRP A 351 1.13 9.12 -9.69
N GLU A 352 1.75 10.16 -9.13
CA GLU A 352 1.99 11.41 -9.84
C GLU A 352 2.77 11.17 -11.13
N SER A 353 3.91 10.51 -11.05
CA SER A 353 4.74 10.19 -12.21
C SER A 353 4.03 9.28 -13.22
N LYS A 354 3.27 8.27 -12.75
CA LYS A 354 2.50 7.35 -13.61
C LYS A 354 1.50 8.10 -14.48
N TYR A 355 0.67 8.93 -13.90
CA TYR A 355 -0.37 9.65 -14.64
C TYR A 355 0.16 10.87 -15.38
N TYR A 356 1.32 11.39 -15.01
CA TYR A 356 2.04 12.40 -15.79
C TYR A 356 2.54 11.85 -17.13
N TYR A 357 3.18 10.65 -17.13
CA TYR A 357 3.72 10.06 -18.34
C TYR A 357 2.72 9.18 -19.08
N GLN A 358 1.81 8.52 -18.38
CA GLN A 358 0.81 7.58 -18.92
C GLN A 358 1.45 6.51 -19.82
N TYR A 359 2.59 5.95 -19.40
CA TYR A 359 3.35 5.01 -20.21
C TYR A 359 2.68 3.63 -20.25
N TRP A 360 2.64 3.03 -21.43
CA TRP A 360 1.96 1.76 -21.67
C TRP A 360 2.59 0.55 -20.96
N ARG A 361 1.78 -0.47 -20.74
CA ARG A 361 2.20 -1.74 -20.18
C ARG A 361 2.79 -2.65 -21.26
N PRO A 362 3.64 -3.64 -20.91
CA PRO A 362 4.17 -4.60 -21.86
C PRO A 362 3.12 -5.31 -22.69
N VAL A 363 1.97 -5.70 -22.11
CA VAL A 363 0.89 -6.34 -22.83
C VAL A 363 0.38 -5.48 -24.01
N THR A 364 0.33 -4.18 -23.83
CA THR A 364 -0.06 -3.24 -24.90
C THR A 364 1.10 -3.03 -25.87
N GLY A 365 2.29 -2.68 -25.36
CA GLY A 365 3.46 -2.38 -26.18
C GLY A 365 3.90 -3.55 -27.07
N ILE A 366 3.87 -4.79 -26.56
CA ILE A 366 4.27 -5.96 -27.33
C ILE A 366 3.20 -6.34 -28.38
N ARG A 367 1.91 -6.20 -28.05
CA ARG A 367 0.83 -6.48 -29.01
C ARG A 367 0.75 -5.49 -30.16
N GLU A 368 1.21 -4.28 -29.95
CA GLU A 368 1.02 -3.14 -30.84
C GLU A 368 2.33 -2.59 -31.43
N ALA A 369 3.44 -3.33 -31.32
CA ALA A 369 4.75 -2.86 -31.79
C ALA A 369 4.83 -2.75 -33.31
N ASP A 370 4.21 -3.66 -34.07
CA ASP A 370 4.32 -3.69 -35.53
C ASP A 370 3.36 -2.70 -36.20
N ASP A 371 3.75 -2.22 -37.37
CA ASP A 371 2.87 -1.41 -38.24
C ASP A 371 1.52 -2.12 -38.49
N LYS A 372 0.45 -1.34 -38.51
CA LYS A 372 -0.94 -1.78 -38.68
C LYS A 372 -1.49 -2.58 -37.50
N THR A 373 -0.81 -2.62 -36.36
CA THR A 373 -1.32 -3.18 -35.12
C THR A 373 -1.83 -2.08 -34.17
N GLY A 374 -2.67 -2.48 -33.22
CA GLY A 374 -3.28 -1.57 -32.26
C GLY A 374 -4.26 -0.55 -32.87
N PRO A 375 -4.88 0.29 -32.02
CA PRO A 375 -5.92 1.22 -32.46
C PRO A 375 -5.40 2.39 -33.28
N SER A 376 -4.11 2.74 -33.17
CA SER A 376 -3.49 3.77 -34.00
C SER A 376 -3.05 3.25 -35.39
N GLY A 377 -2.74 1.96 -35.47
CA GLY A 377 -2.15 1.34 -36.66
C GLY A 377 -0.71 1.79 -36.96
N LEU A 378 -0.07 2.52 -36.03
CA LEU A 378 1.25 3.12 -36.27
C LEU A 378 2.42 2.25 -35.78
N GLY A 379 2.15 1.20 -34.98
CA GLY A 379 3.19 0.46 -34.29
C GLY A 379 3.95 1.33 -33.28
N ASP A 380 5.13 0.90 -32.84
CA ASP A 380 6.01 1.68 -31.97
C ASP A 380 7.09 2.45 -32.75
N GLY A 381 7.16 2.26 -34.07
CA GLY A 381 8.12 2.91 -34.96
C GLY A 381 9.56 2.39 -34.79
N ASN A 382 9.76 1.28 -34.11
CA ASN A 382 11.08 0.69 -33.82
C ASN A 382 11.26 -0.63 -34.58
N PRO A 383 12.12 -0.67 -35.61
CA PRO A 383 12.32 -1.88 -36.41
C PRO A 383 13.05 -3.02 -35.66
N ALA A 384 13.57 -2.75 -34.45
CA ALA A 384 14.25 -3.74 -33.64
C ALA A 384 13.33 -4.44 -32.61
N THR A 385 12.09 -4.00 -32.50
CA THR A 385 11.03 -4.63 -31.73
C THR A 385 10.11 -5.40 -32.67
N ILE A 386 9.85 -6.67 -32.37
CA ILE A 386 8.92 -7.50 -33.15
C ILE A 386 7.70 -7.78 -32.30
N GLY A 387 6.54 -7.33 -32.76
CA GLY A 387 5.28 -7.49 -32.04
C GLY A 387 4.79 -8.92 -31.97
N ASP A 388 3.89 -9.16 -31.02
CA ASP A 388 3.10 -10.37 -30.90
C ASP A 388 1.67 -9.96 -30.49
N MET A 389 0.77 -9.92 -31.45
CA MET A 389 -0.63 -9.53 -31.22
C MET A 389 -1.37 -10.41 -30.21
N ASN A 390 -0.85 -11.61 -29.94
CA ASN A 390 -1.42 -12.56 -29.00
C ASN A 390 -0.65 -12.62 -27.67
N PHE A 391 0.33 -11.74 -27.46
CA PHE A 391 1.14 -11.75 -26.25
C PHE A 391 0.24 -11.77 -24.99
N SER A 392 0.38 -12.84 -24.22
CA SER A 392 -0.31 -13.05 -22.95
C SER A 392 0.73 -13.11 -21.85
N PRO A 393 0.82 -12.07 -20.98
CA PRO A 393 1.76 -12.09 -19.85
C PRO A 393 1.31 -13.12 -18.81
N LEU A 394 2.25 -13.59 -17.96
CA LEU A 394 1.88 -14.34 -16.76
C LEU A 394 0.87 -13.54 -15.92
N GLY A 395 1.04 -12.22 -15.87
CA GLY A 395 0.15 -11.31 -15.17
C GLY A 395 0.40 -11.28 -13.65
N ALA A 396 -0.13 -10.28 -12.99
CA ALA A 396 -0.29 -10.28 -11.55
C ALA A 396 -1.25 -11.42 -11.17
N PRO A 397 -0.88 -12.29 -10.22
CA PRO A 397 -1.72 -13.43 -9.87
C PRO A 397 -3.03 -12.95 -9.25
N ALA A 398 -4.16 -13.41 -9.80
CA ALA A 398 -5.48 -13.23 -9.22
C ALA A 398 -5.67 -14.24 -8.07
N SER A 399 -4.83 -14.14 -7.06
CA SER A 399 -4.76 -15.08 -5.93
C SER A 399 -6.07 -15.10 -5.16
N ASN A 400 -6.53 -16.29 -4.80
CA ASN A 400 -7.81 -16.57 -4.14
C ASN A 400 -9.07 -16.19 -5.00
N LEU A 401 -8.88 -15.89 -6.28
CA LEU A 401 -9.95 -15.50 -7.20
C LEU A 401 -10.12 -16.51 -8.33
N MET A 402 -11.27 -16.42 -9.01
CA MET A 402 -11.53 -17.07 -10.28
C MET A 402 -11.31 -16.09 -11.43
N GLY A 403 -11.08 -16.61 -12.63
CA GLY A 403 -10.94 -15.82 -13.85
C GLY A 403 -9.54 -15.86 -14.43
N VAL A 404 -8.93 -14.71 -14.66
CA VAL A 404 -7.61 -14.57 -15.28
C VAL A 404 -6.68 -13.73 -14.41
N ASN A 405 -5.39 -13.99 -14.53
CA ASN A 405 -4.38 -13.04 -14.05
C ASN A 405 -4.51 -11.72 -14.80
N PHE A 406 -4.03 -10.64 -14.24
CA PHE A 406 -4.30 -9.30 -14.75
C PHE A 406 -3.05 -8.42 -14.82
N THR A 407 -3.13 -7.39 -15.64
CA THR A 407 -2.20 -6.26 -15.56
C THR A 407 -2.83 -5.18 -14.69
N PRO A 408 -2.13 -4.70 -13.63
CA PRO A 408 -2.70 -3.70 -12.73
C PRO A 408 -3.21 -2.46 -13.48
N PRO A 409 -4.41 -1.92 -13.12
CA PRO A 409 -5.14 -0.96 -13.94
C PRO A 409 -4.64 0.49 -13.71
N PHE A 410 -3.37 0.73 -14.00
CA PHE A 410 -2.70 2.03 -13.99
C PHE A 410 -1.43 2.01 -14.85
N PRO A 411 -0.91 3.18 -15.29
CA PRO A 411 0.26 3.26 -16.18
C PRO A 411 1.49 2.51 -15.63
N ALA A 412 2.35 2.03 -16.54
CA ALA A 412 3.50 1.21 -16.17
C ALA A 412 4.56 1.97 -15.38
N TYR A 413 5.01 3.12 -15.87
CA TYR A 413 6.21 3.82 -15.44
C TYR A 413 5.94 4.92 -14.39
N PRO A 414 6.68 4.89 -13.25
CA PRO A 414 7.56 3.85 -12.74
C PRO A 414 6.80 2.66 -12.11
N SER A 415 7.47 1.55 -11.81
CA SER A 415 6.86 0.40 -11.14
C SER A 415 6.49 0.71 -9.69
N GLY A 416 5.22 0.55 -9.31
CA GLY A 416 4.74 0.79 -7.93
C GLY A 416 5.46 -0.09 -6.91
N HIS A 417 5.58 -1.40 -7.15
CA HIS A 417 6.32 -2.32 -6.27
C HIS A 417 7.78 -1.92 -6.08
N ALA A 418 8.44 -1.46 -7.15
CA ALA A 418 9.81 -1.00 -7.08
C ALA A 418 9.95 0.28 -6.26
N VAL A 419 8.99 1.21 -6.38
CA VAL A 419 8.97 2.46 -5.59
C VAL A 419 8.72 2.18 -4.11
N PHE A 420 7.72 1.36 -3.77
CA PHE A 420 7.44 0.99 -2.38
C PHE A 420 8.59 0.17 -1.77
N GLY A 421 9.14 -0.80 -2.53
CA GLY A 421 10.29 -1.58 -2.09
C GLY A 421 11.52 -0.70 -1.87
N GLY A 422 11.80 0.22 -2.80
CA GLY A 422 12.86 1.21 -2.63
C GLY A 422 12.68 2.04 -1.37
N ALA A 423 11.46 2.53 -1.10
CA ALA A 423 11.16 3.28 0.11
C ALA A 423 11.37 2.45 1.39
N LEU A 424 10.92 1.19 1.40
CA LEU A 424 11.17 0.26 2.51
C LEU A 424 12.65 0.04 2.76
N PHE A 425 13.34 -0.51 1.75
CA PHE A 425 14.71 -0.99 1.95
C PHE A 425 15.68 0.16 2.22
N GLN A 426 15.47 1.34 1.63
CA GLN A 426 16.28 2.52 1.94
C GLN A 426 16.01 3.06 3.35
N THR A 427 14.75 3.03 3.81
CA THR A 427 14.44 3.38 5.21
C THR A 427 15.16 2.46 6.19
N LEU A 428 15.18 1.15 5.91
CA LEU A 428 15.89 0.16 6.71
C LEU A 428 17.42 0.40 6.69
N ARG A 429 18.01 0.69 5.51
CA ARG A 429 19.44 1.06 5.39
C ARG A 429 19.76 2.30 6.21
N ASN A 430 18.91 3.32 6.18
CA ASN A 430 19.09 4.53 6.95
C ASN A 430 18.98 4.29 8.46
N PHE A 431 18.03 3.46 8.89
CA PHE A 431 17.78 3.15 10.30
C PHE A 431 18.92 2.32 10.90
N TYR A 432 19.30 1.23 10.24
CA TYR A 432 20.34 0.30 10.70
C TYR A 432 21.75 0.68 10.26
N ARG A 433 21.91 1.65 9.37
CA ARG A 433 23.18 2.12 8.80
C ARG A 433 24.00 1.01 8.13
N THR A 434 23.34 0.01 7.59
CA THR A 434 23.95 -1.10 6.87
C THR A 434 22.97 -1.70 5.86
N ASP A 435 23.49 -2.21 4.75
CA ASP A 435 22.76 -3.03 3.79
C ASP A 435 22.87 -4.54 4.10
N ARG A 436 23.89 -4.94 4.85
CA ARG A 436 24.25 -6.33 5.11
C ARG A 436 23.42 -6.91 6.25
N ILE A 437 22.12 -7.11 5.99
CA ILE A 437 21.19 -7.75 6.92
C ILE A 437 20.62 -8.98 6.23
N PRO A 438 21.18 -10.18 6.50
CA PRO A 438 20.63 -11.41 5.96
C PRO A 438 19.33 -11.77 6.69
N PHE A 439 18.29 -12.12 5.92
CA PHE A 439 17.00 -12.54 6.47
C PHE A 439 16.35 -13.61 5.59
N THR A 440 15.34 -14.28 6.16
CA THR A 440 14.45 -15.19 5.44
C THR A 440 13.02 -14.71 5.56
N PHE A 441 12.25 -14.92 4.51
CA PHE A 441 10.86 -14.52 4.46
C PHE A 441 10.01 -15.56 3.75
N VAL A 442 8.78 -15.78 4.23
CA VAL A 442 7.72 -16.56 3.59
C VAL A 442 6.63 -15.59 3.21
N SER A 443 6.34 -15.47 1.93
CA SER A 443 5.29 -14.62 1.40
C SER A 443 3.91 -15.25 1.64
N ASP A 444 2.89 -14.42 1.89
CA ASP A 444 1.50 -14.89 1.94
C ASP A 444 1.04 -15.54 0.63
N GLU A 445 1.67 -15.22 -0.49
CA GLU A 445 1.41 -15.92 -1.78
C GLU A 445 1.83 -17.40 -1.74
N PHE A 446 2.79 -17.77 -0.87
CA PHE A 446 3.32 -19.11 -0.71
C PHE A 446 3.32 -19.56 0.76
N ASN A 447 2.20 -19.42 1.43
CA ASN A 447 2.03 -19.67 2.87
C ASN A 447 1.35 -21.01 3.21
N GLY A 448 1.04 -21.84 2.20
CA GLY A 448 0.29 -23.08 2.40
C GLY A 448 -1.23 -22.90 2.52
N VAL A 449 -1.73 -21.67 2.33
CA VAL A 449 -3.18 -21.34 2.41
C VAL A 449 -3.68 -20.66 1.15
N THR A 450 -2.91 -19.69 0.61
CA THR A 450 -3.27 -18.93 -0.59
C THR A 450 -3.29 -19.83 -1.82
N LYS A 451 -4.34 -19.68 -2.64
CA LYS A 451 -4.52 -20.40 -3.90
C LYS A 451 -4.17 -19.52 -5.08
N GLY A 452 -3.71 -20.12 -6.18
CA GLY A 452 -3.60 -19.46 -7.46
C GLY A 452 -4.99 -19.25 -8.10
N VAL A 453 -5.01 -18.52 -9.21
CA VAL A 453 -6.24 -18.31 -9.98
C VAL A 453 -6.79 -19.65 -10.47
N ASN A 454 -8.06 -19.90 -10.21
CA ASN A 454 -8.74 -21.17 -10.58
C ASN A 454 -8.10 -22.44 -9.97
N GLU A 455 -7.17 -22.34 -9.02
CA GLU A 455 -6.55 -23.50 -8.38
C GLU A 455 -7.43 -24.02 -7.24
N SER A 456 -7.58 -25.36 -7.15
CA SER A 456 -8.30 -26.01 -6.08
C SER A 456 -7.45 -26.19 -4.81
N SER A 457 -6.13 -26.32 -4.97
CA SER A 457 -5.18 -26.55 -3.88
C SER A 457 -4.40 -25.29 -3.54
N PRO A 458 -4.05 -25.08 -2.26
CA PRO A 458 -3.14 -24.01 -1.87
C PRO A 458 -1.76 -24.17 -2.47
N ARG A 459 -1.10 -23.03 -2.72
CA ARG A 459 0.34 -23.03 -3.07
C ARG A 459 1.17 -23.53 -1.90
N PRO A 460 2.29 -24.22 -2.16
CA PRO A 460 3.17 -24.73 -1.09
C PRO A 460 3.80 -23.58 -0.30
N VAL A 461 4.30 -23.89 0.90
CA VAL A 461 5.14 -22.95 1.64
C VAL A 461 6.50 -22.82 0.96
N VAL A 462 6.88 -21.60 0.60
CA VAL A 462 8.18 -21.29 0.00
C VAL A 462 8.89 -20.21 0.82
N GLU A 463 10.03 -20.58 1.40
CA GLU A 463 10.92 -19.64 2.08
C GLU A 463 11.98 -19.13 1.10
N ARG A 464 12.15 -17.80 1.03
CA ARG A 464 13.26 -17.18 0.29
C ARG A 464 14.27 -16.56 1.26
N ARG A 465 15.55 -16.62 0.88
CA ARG A 465 16.68 -16.15 1.68
C ARG A 465 17.40 -15.03 0.95
N PHE A 466 17.64 -13.96 1.67
CA PHE A 466 18.33 -12.78 1.17
C PHE A 466 19.60 -12.52 1.98
N SER A 467 20.69 -12.22 1.32
CA SER A 467 21.99 -11.91 1.94
C SER A 467 22.11 -10.43 2.33
N SER A 468 21.30 -9.56 1.71
CA SER A 468 21.30 -8.13 1.93
C SER A 468 19.91 -7.51 1.62
N LEU A 469 19.71 -6.28 2.06
CA LEU A 469 18.51 -5.51 1.75
C LEU A 469 18.43 -5.19 0.25
N SER A 470 19.56 -4.85 -0.38
CA SER A 470 19.63 -4.55 -1.82
C SER A 470 19.32 -5.77 -2.68
N GLN A 471 19.69 -6.98 -2.27
CA GLN A 471 19.29 -8.18 -3.00
C GLN A 471 17.77 -8.38 -3.01
N ALA A 472 17.11 -8.15 -1.88
CA ALA A 472 15.66 -8.26 -1.79
C ALA A 472 14.95 -7.13 -2.57
N GLU A 473 15.48 -5.91 -2.53
CA GLU A 473 15.00 -4.76 -3.28
C GLU A 473 15.05 -5.00 -4.80
N GLU A 474 16.18 -5.52 -5.28
CA GLU A 474 16.35 -5.86 -6.70
C GLU A 474 15.42 -6.99 -7.12
N GLU A 475 15.33 -8.08 -6.34
CA GLU A 475 14.44 -9.20 -6.63
C GLU A 475 12.98 -8.75 -6.68
N ASN A 476 12.54 -7.90 -5.75
CA ASN A 476 11.22 -7.29 -5.76
C ASN A 476 10.97 -6.49 -7.06
N GLY A 477 11.92 -5.67 -7.52
CA GLY A 477 11.85 -4.97 -8.80
C GLY A 477 11.77 -5.93 -10.00
N ARG A 478 12.63 -6.94 -10.01
CA ARG A 478 12.71 -7.96 -11.08
C ARG A 478 11.47 -8.84 -11.18
N SER A 479 10.79 -9.07 -10.06
CA SER A 479 9.57 -9.88 -10.01
C SER A 479 8.51 -9.43 -11.02
N ARG A 480 8.43 -8.12 -11.26
CA ARG A 480 7.42 -7.51 -12.15
C ARG A 480 7.71 -7.75 -13.63
N ILE A 481 9.00 -7.92 -13.98
CA ILE A 481 9.43 -8.28 -15.34
C ILE A 481 9.07 -9.74 -15.61
N TYR A 482 9.29 -10.63 -14.63
CA TYR A 482 8.90 -12.03 -14.71
C TYR A 482 7.40 -12.25 -14.84
N LEU A 483 6.58 -11.37 -14.25
CA LEU A 483 5.14 -11.36 -14.46
C LEU A 483 4.72 -10.79 -15.83
N GLY A 484 5.63 -10.15 -16.57
CA GLY A 484 5.33 -9.55 -17.87
C GLY A 484 4.48 -8.28 -17.81
N ILE A 485 4.48 -7.57 -16.68
CA ILE A 485 3.62 -6.40 -16.44
C ILE A 485 4.35 -5.07 -16.29
N HIS A 486 5.69 -5.09 -16.28
CA HIS A 486 6.56 -3.91 -16.22
C HIS A 486 7.79 -4.06 -17.13
N TRP A 487 8.29 -2.93 -17.59
CA TRP A 487 9.59 -2.81 -18.25
C TRP A 487 10.72 -2.74 -17.23
N VAL A 488 11.96 -3.08 -17.64
CA VAL A 488 13.12 -3.03 -16.72
C VAL A 488 13.37 -1.62 -16.19
N PHE A 489 13.24 -0.60 -17.03
CA PHE A 489 13.42 0.79 -16.61
C PHE A 489 12.32 1.27 -15.65
N ASP A 490 11.10 0.67 -15.67
CA ASP A 490 10.08 0.95 -14.66
C ASP A 490 10.57 0.56 -13.25
N ALA A 491 11.23 -0.59 -13.15
CA ALA A 491 11.78 -1.08 -11.88
C ALA A 491 12.99 -0.26 -11.45
N THR A 492 13.93 0.00 -12.36
CA THR A 492 15.17 0.74 -12.06
C THR A 492 14.87 2.16 -11.55
N GLU A 493 14.03 2.92 -12.27
CA GLU A 493 13.67 4.28 -11.87
C GLU A 493 12.73 4.28 -10.65
N GLY A 494 11.90 3.24 -10.50
CA GLY A 494 11.06 3.05 -9.32
C GLY A 494 11.89 2.90 -8.04
N ILE A 495 12.89 2.02 -8.03
CA ILE A 495 13.80 1.85 -6.88
C ILE A 495 14.49 3.19 -6.54
N LYS A 496 15.03 3.89 -7.55
CA LYS A 496 15.69 5.18 -7.34
C LYS A 496 14.74 6.25 -6.76
N GLN A 497 13.49 6.29 -7.22
CA GLN A 497 12.47 7.21 -6.69
C GLN A 497 12.16 6.88 -5.22
N GLY A 498 11.89 5.61 -4.90
CA GLY A 498 11.61 5.15 -3.53
C GLY A 498 12.76 5.49 -2.58
N ASN A 499 14.01 5.24 -3.01
CA ASN A 499 15.20 5.54 -2.22
C ASN A 499 15.32 7.05 -1.91
N ARG A 500 15.08 7.92 -2.90
CA ARG A 500 15.12 9.39 -2.70
C ARG A 500 14.03 9.87 -1.73
N VAL A 501 12.81 9.32 -1.85
CA VAL A 501 11.71 9.63 -0.92
C VAL A 501 12.06 9.19 0.48
N ALA A 502 12.57 7.97 0.67
CA ALA A 502 12.97 7.44 1.97
C ALA A 502 14.06 8.27 2.64
N ASP A 503 15.07 8.69 1.88
CA ASP A 503 16.14 9.57 2.37
C ASP A 503 15.59 10.92 2.84
N TYR A 504 14.63 11.48 2.11
CA TYR A 504 13.99 12.74 2.47
C TYR A 504 13.13 12.58 3.72
N VAL A 505 12.29 11.57 3.78
CA VAL A 505 11.43 11.29 4.94
C VAL A 505 12.28 11.06 6.18
N PHE A 506 13.31 10.21 6.10
CA PHE A 506 14.18 9.90 7.25
C PHE A 506 14.88 11.13 7.84
N LYS A 507 15.19 12.11 7.02
CA LYS A 507 15.87 13.36 7.43
C LYS A 507 14.92 14.42 8.00
N ASN A 508 13.62 14.37 7.67
CA ASN A 508 12.71 15.49 7.93
C ASN A 508 11.64 15.23 8.98
N ILE A 509 11.46 13.97 9.44
CA ILE A 509 10.51 13.65 10.52
C ILE A 509 11.14 12.77 11.60
N LEU A 510 10.50 12.75 12.76
CA LEU A 510 10.85 11.89 13.90
C LEU A 510 12.34 11.99 14.24
N GLU A 511 12.91 13.19 14.07
CA GLU A 511 14.30 13.48 14.35
C GLU A 511 14.61 13.39 15.84
N PRO A 512 15.81 12.94 16.23
CA PRO A 512 16.26 13.01 17.62
C PRO A 512 16.17 14.45 18.16
N ARG A 513 15.64 14.62 19.35
CA ARG A 513 15.71 15.91 20.06
C ARG A 513 17.15 16.17 20.49
N ARG A 514 17.69 17.33 20.15
CA ARG A 514 18.98 17.73 20.71
C ARG A 514 18.84 17.78 22.23
N ARG A 515 19.67 17.03 22.94
CA ARG A 515 19.79 17.20 24.41
C ARG A 515 20.22 18.64 24.64
N ARG A 516 19.37 19.40 25.35
CA ARG A 516 19.75 20.73 25.85
C ARG A 516 20.73 20.58 27.00
#